data_72addc9fa90ddefaf7717f4ab2e2388f
#
_entry.id   72addc9fa90ddefaf7717f4ab2e2388f
#
_cell.length_a   1.000
_cell.length_b   1.000
_cell.length_c   1.000
_cell.angle_alpha   90.00
_cell.angle_beta   90.00
_cell.angle_gamma   90.00
#
_symmetry.space_group_name_H-M   'P 1'
#
loop_
_entity.id
_entity.type
_entity.pdbx_description
1 polymer ?
#
loop_
_entity_poly.entity_id
_entity_poly.type
_entity_poly.pdbx_seq_one_letter_code
_entity_poly.pdbx_strand_id
1 'polypeptide(L)'
;MLAALLYGQEDLRLEQVADPTPAAGEVVIQVGAATTCGTDLKVWRRGGHAKMLKLPTLFGHEAAGKIVAVGAGVTDWQIGDRIVANNSAPCMKCFFCQRQEYSLCPHITWNNGTFAEYLKIPAAIVQHNMLRVPDELPLQLASMTEPLACVLHGVARSNIKPQDRVVVLGDGAIGLMFVAVLADVAEVLLWGGNDHRLEIGAKLGAAKTFNYHQIPDIPGVVKELTQGWGADVVIEATGVPSVWETAIACARPGATVNLFGGCPRDTTITVNTEQLHYSELTLKGVFHNTPEYVRAALALIASGKIPFELLISEERSLQDLEQVFCDMKARKVIKVAMIPHAEAQRRGE
;
A
#
# COMPACT_ATOMS: atom_id res chain seq x y z
N MET A 1 13.19 -23.51 4.20
CA MET A 1 11.87 -22.90 4.04
C MET A 1 11.54 -22.68 2.58
N LEU A 2 10.27 -22.80 2.21
CA LEU A 2 9.78 -22.40 0.91
C LEU A 2 9.68 -20.86 0.83
N ALA A 3 10.17 -20.28 -0.27
CA ALA A 3 10.13 -18.84 -0.47
C ALA A 3 10.06 -18.46 -1.95
N ALA A 4 9.44 -17.32 -2.25
CA ALA A 4 9.42 -16.77 -3.59
C ALA A 4 10.62 -15.84 -3.82
N LEU A 5 11.38 -16.09 -4.87
CA LEU A 5 12.52 -15.32 -5.31
C LEU A 5 12.23 -14.68 -6.67
N LEU A 6 12.47 -13.39 -6.77
CA LEU A 6 12.42 -12.65 -8.04
C LEU A 6 13.82 -12.61 -8.65
N TYR A 7 13.96 -13.15 -9.87
CA TYR A 7 15.22 -13.21 -10.63
C TYR A 7 15.30 -12.14 -11.72
N GLY A 8 14.14 -11.74 -12.26
CA GLY A 8 14.07 -10.81 -13.37
C GLY A 8 12.65 -10.45 -13.76
N GLN A 9 12.50 -9.93 -14.97
CA GLN A 9 11.20 -9.57 -15.52
C GLN A 9 10.33 -10.82 -15.71
N GLU A 10 9.20 -10.88 -15.01
CA GLU A 10 8.24 -11.99 -15.00
C GLU A 10 8.90 -13.35 -14.68
N ASP A 11 10.07 -13.35 -13.99
CA ASP A 11 10.80 -14.53 -13.54
C ASP A 11 10.76 -14.62 -12.01
N LEU A 12 9.67 -15.18 -11.50
CA LEU A 12 9.43 -15.46 -10.09
C LEU A 12 9.47 -16.96 -9.87
N ARG A 13 10.28 -17.42 -8.91
CA ARG A 13 10.46 -18.84 -8.62
C ARG A 13 10.19 -19.15 -7.16
N LEU A 14 9.53 -20.26 -6.90
CA LEU A 14 9.40 -20.84 -5.57
C LEU A 14 10.55 -21.81 -5.34
N GLU A 15 11.37 -21.56 -4.34
CA GLU A 15 12.55 -22.36 -4.04
C GLU A 15 12.65 -22.70 -2.56
N GLN A 16 13.30 -23.84 -2.28
CA GLN A 16 13.74 -24.18 -0.93
C GLN A 16 15.03 -23.42 -0.62
N VAL A 17 14.98 -22.53 0.34
CA VAL A 17 16.14 -21.78 0.84
C VAL A 17 16.39 -22.09 2.30
N ALA A 18 17.58 -21.72 2.80
CA ALA A 18 17.89 -21.89 4.22
C ALA A 18 16.93 -21.08 5.11
N ASP A 19 16.56 -21.66 6.24
CA ASP A 19 15.77 -20.93 7.24
C ASP A 19 16.56 -19.75 7.79
N PRO A 20 15.91 -18.58 7.96
CA PRO A 20 16.59 -17.41 8.49
C PRO A 20 16.91 -17.58 9.97
N THR A 21 18.10 -17.12 10.38
CA THR A 21 18.50 -17.03 11.78
C THR A 21 18.64 -15.56 12.19
N PRO A 22 18.07 -15.14 13.35
CA PRO A 22 18.16 -13.75 13.77
C PRO A 22 19.54 -13.41 14.33
N ALA A 23 20.11 -12.29 13.89
CA ALA A 23 21.28 -11.67 14.51
C ALA A 23 20.86 -10.85 15.75
N ALA A 24 21.81 -10.19 16.42
CA ALA A 24 21.53 -9.31 17.55
C ALA A 24 20.53 -8.19 17.15
N GLY A 25 19.49 -8.01 17.93
CA GLY A 25 18.41 -7.02 17.68
C GLY A 25 17.36 -7.43 16.64
N GLU A 26 17.53 -8.56 15.97
CA GLU A 26 16.60 -9.07 14.96
C GLU A 26 15.63 -10.11 15.54
N VAL A 27 14.53 -10.34 14.85
CA VAL A 27 13.63 -11.48 15.12
C VAL A 27 13.33 -12.24 13.84
N VAL A 28 12.87 -13.48 13.95
CA VAL A 28 12.29 -14.25 12.85
C VAL A 28 10.83 -14.52 13.17
N ILE A 29 9.98 -14.29 12.19
CA ILE A 29 8.57 -14.64 12.27
C ILE A 29 8.24 -15.81 11.36
N GLN A 30 7.31 -16.65 11.79
CA GLN A 30 6.52 -17.49 10.89
C GLN A 30 5.47 -16.60 10.25
N VAL A 31 5.48 -16.50 8.94
CA VAL A 31 4.51 -15.67 8.21
C VAL A 31 3.14 -16.35 8.26
N GLY A 32 2.18 -15.68 8.90
CA GLY A 32 0.81 -16.18 8.95
C GLY A 32 -0.02 -15.75 7.74
N ALA A 33 0.21 -14.52 7.27
CA ALA A 33 -0.35 -14.02 6.04
C ALA A 33 0.54 -12.93 5.42
N ALA A 34 0.63 -12.93 4.09
CA ALA A 34 1.26 -11.87 3.31
C ALA A 34 0.30 -11.40 2.22
N THR A 35 0.03 -10.08 2.13
CA THR A 35 -0.88 -9.56 1.10
C THR A 35 -0.13 -9.08 -0.13
N THR A 36 -0.76 -9.21 -1.30
CA THR A 36 -0.20 -8.74 -2.57
C THR A 36 -0.40 -7.23 -2.73
N CYS A 37 0.56 -6.57 -3.38
CA CYS A 37 0.54 -5.13 -3.66
C CYS A 37 0.66 -4.84 -5.16
N GLY A 38 0.07 -3.73 -5.59
CA GLY A 38 0.27 -3.22 -6.94
C GLY A 38 1.74 -2.89 -7.25
N THR A 39 2.55 -2.60 -6.22
CA THR A 39 4.00 -2.43 -6.35
C THR A 39 4.68 -3.76 -6.69
N ASP A 40 4.28 -4.87 -6.07
CA ASP A 40 4.82 -6.20 -6.40
C ASP A 40 4.54 -6.54 -7.87
N LEU A 41 3.31 -6.32 -8.34
CA LEU A 41 2.97 -6.51 -9.75
C LEU A 41 3.81 -5.64 -10.69
N LYS A 42 4.01 -4.36 -10.35
CA LYS A 42 4.85 -3.44 -11.14
C LYS A 42 6.31 -3.91 -11.18
N VAL A 43 6.85 -4.36 -10.04
CA VAL A 43 8.23 -4.85 -9.88
C VAL A 43 8.43 -6.15 -10.64
N TRP A 44 7.52 -7.12 -10.51
CA TRP A 44 7.54 -8.38 -11.25
C TRP A 44 7.54 -8.14 -12.77
N ARG A 45 6.64 -7.30 -13.28
CA ARG A 45 6.54 -6.95 -14.70
C ARG A 45 7.75 -6.20 -15.26
N ARG A 46 8.47 -5.45 -14.42
CA ARG A 46 9.63 -4.64 -14.84
C ARG A 46 10.96 -5.35 -14.60
N GLY A 47 10.96 -6.41 -13.80
CA GLY A 47 12.18 -7.11 -13.39
C GLY A 47 13.04 -6.30 -12.43
N GLY A 48 12.42 -5.54 -11.51
CA GLY A 48 13.17 -4.85 -10.48
C GLY A 48 12.57 -3.54 -9.98
N HIS A 49 13.20 -3.00 -8.92
CA HIS A 49 12.90 -1.69 -8.34
C HIS A 49 14.19 -0.95 -7.99
N ALA A 50 14.28 0.32 -8.41
CA ALA A 50 15.52 1.09 -8.35
C ALA A 50 16.12 1.30 -6.95
N LYS A 51 15.27 1.32 -5.92
CA LYS A 51 15.67 1.68 -4.55
C LYS A 51 15.44 0.55 -3.54
N MET A 52 14.48 -0.36 -3.79
CA MET A 52 13.99 -1.30 -2.77
C MET A 52 14.62 -2.68 -2.87
N LEU A 53 15.06 -3.13 -4.04
CA LEU A 53 15.58 -4.48 -4.22
C LEU A 53 16.77 -4.54 -5.19
N LYS A 54 17.63 -5.54 -4.93
CA LYS A 54 18.69 -6.01 -5.85
C LYS A 54 18.42 -7.46 -6.17
N LEU A 55 18.31 -7.81 -7.44
CA LEU A 55 18.04 -9.16 -7.90
C LEU A 55 19.29 -10.06 -7.88
N PRO A 56 19.16 -11.39 -7.65
CA PRO A 56 17.94 -12.05 -7.20
C PRO A 56 17.63 -11.74 -5.74
N THR A 57 16.33 -11.74 -5.35
CA THR A 57 15.93 -11.42 -3.97
C THR A 57 14.64 -12.11 -3.58
N LEU A 58 14.48 -12.34 -2.28
CA LEU A 58 13.20 -12.69 -1.68
C LEU A 58 12.15 -11.62 -1.97
N PHE A 59 10.90 -12.01 -2.22
CA PHE A 59 9.89 -11.13 -2.77
C PHE A 59 8.68 -10.92 -1.84
N GLY A 60 7.97 -9.79 -2.03
CA GLY A 60 6.85 -9.37 -1.19
C GLY A 60 7.29 -8.45 -0.04
N HIS A 61 6.35 -7.63 0.47
CA HIS A 61 6.69 -6.60 1.46
C HIS A 61 5.59 -6.28 2.48
N GLU A 62 4.45 -6.96 2.43
CA GLU A 62 3.33 -6.81 3.37
C GLU A 62 3.11 -8.13 4.10
N ALA A 63 3.34 -8.22 5.42
CA ALA A 63 3.08 -9.46 6.16
C ALA A 63 2.79 -9.24 7.64
N ALA A 64 2.04 -10.18 8.21
CA ALA A 64 1.89 -10.38 9.64
C ALA A 64 2.12 -11.85 10.00
N GLY A 65 2.54 -12.12 11.24
CA GLY A 65 2.87 -13.47 11.65
C GLY A 65 3.11 -13.60 13.15
N LYS A 66 3.78 -14.70 13.52
CA LYS A 66 4.16 -14.99 14.92
C LYS A 66 5.67 -15.09 15.04
N ILE A 67 6.24 -14.53 16.10
CA ILE A 67 7.68 -14.65 16.39
C ILE A 67 8.01 -16.11 16.72
N VAL A 68 9.01 -16.66 16.03
CA VAL A 68 9.52 -18.02 16.23
C VAL A 68 10.97 -18.05 16.71
N ALA A 69 11.72 -16.97 16.52
CA ALA A 69 13.08 -16.83 17.04
C ALA A 69 13.40 -15.37 17.36
N VAL A 70 14.18 -15.17 18.40
CA VAL A 70 14.56 -13.84 18.94
C VAL A 70 16.07 -13.77 19.03
N GLY A 71 16.67 -12.72 18.45
CA GLY A 71 18.10 -12.47 18.50
C GLY A 71 18.55 -11.85 19.83
N ALA A 72 19.83 -11.91 20.10
CA ALA A 72 20.42 -11.35 21.32
C ALA A 72 20.07 -9.85 21.46
N GLY A 73 19.76 -9.40 22.68
CA GLY A 73 19.47 -8.00 23.00
C GLY A 73 18.04 -7.55 22.69
N VAL A 74 17.18 -8.40 22.15
CA VAL A 74 15.74 -8.12 22.02
C VAL A 74 15.06 -8.51 23.32
N THR A 75 14.50 -7.53 24.04
CA THR A 75 13.89 -7.71 25.38
C THR A 75 12.37 -7.49 25.39
N ASP A 76 11.85 -6.73 24.45
CA ASP A 76 10.44 -6.32 24.41
C ASP A 76 9.53 -7.34 23.69
N TRP A 77 10.14 -8.37 23.10
CA TRP A 77 9.49 -9.37 22.25
C TRP A 77 9.85 -10.79 22.66
N GLN A 78 8.88 -11.70 22.56
CA GLN A 78 9.07 -13.12 22.87
C GLN A 78 8.50 -14.03 21.78
N ILE A 79 8.95 -15.28 21.77
CA ILE A 79 8.40 -16.33 20.89
C ILE A 79 6.91 -16.48 21.16
N GLY A 80 6.12 -16.56 20.10
CA GLY A 80 4.67 -16.64 20.15
C GLY A 80 3.95 -15.30 20.00
N ASP A 81 4.62 -14.15 20.19
CA ASP A 81 4.01 -12.83 19.97
C ASP A 81 3.51 -12.70 18.53
N ARG A 82 2.26 -12.27 18.40
CA ARG A 82 1.66 -11.93 17.10
C ARG A 82 2.08 -10.53 16.72
N ILE A 83 2.64 -10.37 15.51
CA ILE A 83 3.17 -9.08 15.07
C ILE A 83 2.83 -8.77 13.61
N VAL A 84 2.81 -7.48 13.33
CA VAL A 84 3.00 -6.93 11.99
C VAL A 84 4.29 -6.11 11.98
N ALA A 85 5.11 -6.31 10.96
CA ALA A 85 6.31 -5.51 10.75
C ALA A 85 6.16 -4.73 9.45
N ASN A 86 6.35 -3.42 9.54
CA ASN A 86 6.43 -2.60 8.32
C ASN A 86 7.64 -3.03 7.48
N ASN A 87 7.56 -2.83 6.17
CA ASN A 87 8.64 -3.19 5.24
C ASN A 87 9.88 -2.28 5.33
N SER A 88 9.87 -1.32 6.25
CA SER A 88 10.96 -0.35 6.38
C SER A 88 11.04 0.30 7.75
N ALA A 89 12.22 0.86 8.06
CA ALA A 89 12.39 1.79 9.16
C ALA A 89 13.38 2.91 8.78
N PRO A 90 13.10 4.17 9.17
CA PRO A 90 14.04 5.27 9.02
C PRO A 90 15.20 5.15 10.02
N CYS A 91 16.34 5.80 9.74
CA CYS A 91 17.52 5.72 10.62
C CYS A 91 17.42 6.56 11.91
N MET A 92 16.38 7.34 12.09
CA MET A 92 16.04 8.21 13.21
C MET A 92 17.05 9.32 13.55
N LYS A 93 18.17 9.46 12.82
CA LYS A 93 19.26 10.39 13.16
C LYS A 93 19.73 11.34 12.04
N CYS A 94 19.32 11.13 10.78
CA CYS A 94 19.71 11.99 9.67
C CYS A 94 18.92 13.31 9.65
N PHE A 95 19.33 14.23 8.77
CA PHE A 95 18.69 15.54 8.58
C PHE A 95 17.16 15.44 8.45
N PHE A 96 16.66 14.52 7.62
CA PHE A 96 15.22 14.35 7.42
C PHE A 96 14.53 13.76 8.66
N CYS A 97 15.15 12.77 9.33
CA CYS A 97 14.58 12.18 10.53
C CYS A 97 14.47 13.16 11.69
N GLN A 98 15.45 14.06 11.87
CA GLN A 98 15.40 15.12 12.89
C GLN A 98 14.27 16.13 12.63
N ARG A 99 13.79 16.22 11.40
CA ARG A 99 12.66 17.05 10.97
C ARG A 99 11.35 16.29 10.89
N GLN A 100 11.32 15.00 11.32
CA GLN A 100 10.18 14.10 11.22
C GLN A 100 9.73 13.82 9.76
N GLU A 101 10.60 14.07 8.80
CA GLU A 101 10.40 13.78 7.38
C GLU A 101 10.90 12.36 7.05
N TYR A 102 10.41 11.38 7.80
CA TYR A 102 10.94 10.00 7.84
C TYR A 102 10.93 9.28 6.49
N SER A 103 9.91 9.52 5.66
CA SER A 103 9.81 8.93 4.31
C SER A 103 10.90 9.40 3.35
N LEU A 104 11.59 10.51 3.67
CA LEU A 104 12.71 11.07 2.90
C LEU A 104 14.08 10.64 3.44
N CYS A 105 14.13 9.79 4.45
CA CYS A 105 15.38 9.29 5.01
C CYS A 105 16.23 8.59 3.95
N PRO A 106 17.49 9.02 3.67
CA PRO A 106 18.35 8.38 2.68
C PRO A 106 18.91 7.03 3.18
N HIS A 107 18.76 6.73 4.46
CA HIS A 107 19.25 5.51 5.12
C HIS A 107 18.10 4.63 5.62
N ILE A 108 17.02 4.51 4.84
CA ILE A 108 15.92 3.61 5.16
C ILE A 108 16.44 2.16 5.13
N THR A 109 16.20 1.43 6.22
CA THR A 109 16.34 -0.03 6.23
C THR A 109 15.10 -0.63 5.59
N TRP A 110 15.27 -1.31 4.45
CA TRP A 110 14.21 -2.02 3.76
C TRP A 110 14.18 -3.50 4.14
N ASN A 111 12.99 -4.10 4.17
CA ASN A 111 12.77 -5.53 4.34
C ASN A 111 11.80 -6.04 3.28
N ASN A 112 12.22 -7.10 2.57
CA ASN A 112 11.42 -7.78 1.57
C ASN A 112 11.50 -9.29 1.85
N GLY A 113 10.60 -10.07 1.23
CA GLY A 113 10.60 -11.52 1.35
C GLY A 113 9.40 -12.06 2.12
N THR A 114 8.28 -11.32 2.10
CA THR A 114 7.07 -11.73 2.82
C THR A 114 6.35 -12.92 2.18
N PHE A 115 6.60 -13.21 0.89
CA PHE A 115 6.09 -14.43 0.25
C PHE A 115 7.03 -15.62 0.54
N ALA A 116 7.12 -15.97 1.82
CA ALA A 116 7.93 -17.06 2.35
C ALA A 116 7.31 -17.63 3.64
N GLU A 117 7.70 -18.84 4.03
CA GLU A 117 7.24 -19.46 5.28
C GLU A 117 7.74 -18.70 6.51
N TYR A 118 8.97 -18.17 6.45
CA TYR A 118 9.59 -17.39 7.54
C TYR A 118 10.18 -16.10 7.00
N LEU A 119 10.17 -15.07 7.84
CA LEU A 119 10.74 -13.77 7.50
C LEU A 119 11.61 -13.27 8.66
N LYS A 120 12.85 -12.91 8.35
CA LYS A 120 13.73 -12.19 9.28
C LYS A 120 13.41 -10.71 9.28
N ILE A 121 13.20 -10.13 10.46
CA ILE A 121 12.93 -8.70 10.64
C ILE A 121 14.20 -8.01 11.14
N PRO A 122 14.75 -7.06 10.36
CA PRO A 122 15.92 -6.29 10.75
C PRO A 122 15.76 -5.49 12.04
N ALA A 123 16.83 -5.34 12.80
CA ALA A 123 16.85 -4.67 14.11
C ALA A 123 16.21 -3.27 14.10
N ALA A 124 16.46 -2.46 13.07
CA ALA A 124 15.85 -1.13 12.96
C ALA A 124 14.32 -1.19 12.85
N ILE A 125 13.77 -2.20 12.17
CA ILE A 125 12.33 -2.40 12.05
C ILE A 125 11.76 -2.93 13.38
N VAL A 126 12.44 -3.89 14.01
CA VAL A 126 12.07 -4.38 15.36
C VAL A 126 11.93 -3.22 16.34
N GLN A 127 12.88 -2.29 16.31
CA GLN A 127 12.92 -1.15 17.22
C GLN A 127 11.87 -0.07 16.91
N HIS A 128 11.55 0.18 15.64
CA HIS A 128 10.80 1.40 15.26
C HIS A 128 9.46 1.13 14.58
N ASN A 129 9.31 -0.01 13.89
CA ASN A 129 8.17 -0.27 13.00
C ASN A 129 7.63 -1.71 13.07
N MET A 130 7.82 -2.40 14.20
CA MET A 130 7.19 -3.68 14.51
C MET A 130 6.13 -3.46 15.62
N LEU A 131 4.92 -3.97 15.42
CA LEU A 131 3.78 -3.73 16.29
C LEU A 131 3.12 -5.05 16.70
N ARG A 132 2.57 -5.10 17.92
CA ARG A 132 1.76 -6.23 18.40
C ARG A 132 0.41 -6.22 17.69
N VAL A 133 0.02 -7.37 17.19
CA VAL A 133 -1.30 -7.59 16.60
C VAL A 133 -2.23 -8.11 17.68
N PRO A 134 -3.40 -7.48 17.92
CA PRO A 134 -4.41 -7.99 18.85
C PRO A 134 -4.81 -9.43 18.52
N ASP A 135 -5.10 -10.24 19.55
CA ASP A 135 -5.39 -11.67 19.38
C ASP A 135 -6.58 -11.92 18.45
N GLU A 136 -7.60 -11.07 18.54
CA GLU A 136 -8.83 -11.19 17.75
C GLU A 136 -8.67 -10.73 16.29
N LEU A 137 -7.59 -9.98 15.96
CA LEU A 137 -7.42 -9.46 14.62
C LEU A 137 -6.83 -10.53 13.68
N PRO A 138 -7.51 -10.89 12.59
CA PRO A 138 -6.96 -11.81 11.58
C PRO A 138 -5.65 -11.28 11.00
N LEU A 139 -4.66 -12.17 10.82
CA LEU A 139 -3.33 -11.78 10.29
C LEU A 139 -3.41 -11.27 8.85
N GLN A 140 -4.38 -11.72 8.07
CA GLN A 140 -4.64 -11.22 6.72
C GLN A 140 -4.99 -9.73 6.74
N LEU A 141 -5.80 -9.30 7.71
CA LEU A 141 -6.13 -7.88 7.87
C LEU A 141 -4.94 -7.11 8.44
N ALA A 142 -4.25 -7.66 9.43
CA ALA A 142 -3.05 -7.03 10.01
C ALA A 142 -1.96 -6.80 8.97
N SER A 143 -1.78 -7.69 7.97
CA SER A 143 -0.78 -7.54 6.91
C SER A 143 -1.03 -6.31 6.02
N MET A 144 -2.26 -5.76 6.00
CA MET A 144 -2.57 -4.52 5.27
C MET A 144 -2.13 -3.24 6.00
N THR A 145 -1.49 -3.36 7.16
CA THR A 145 -1.00 -2.18 7.91
C THR A 145 -0.05 -1.32 7.08
N GLU A 146 0.85 -1.93 6.31
CA GLU A 146 1.82 -1.20 5.48
C GLU A 146 1.14 -0.31 4.43
N PRO A 147 0.30 -0.84 3.52
CA PRO A 147 -0.33 -0.01 2.49
C PRO A 147 -1.32 1.01 3.08
N LEU A 148 -2.03 0.66 4.17
CA LEU A 148 -2.90 1.62 4.83
C LEU A 148 -2.11 2.76 5.49
N ALA A 149 -0.92 2.49 6.04
CA ALA A 149 -0.03 3.54 6.55
C ALA A 149 0.40 4.53 5.45
N CYS A 150 0.64 4.03 4.22
CA CYS A 150 0.91 4.89 3.07
C CYS A 150 -0.31 5.78 2.74
N VAL A 151 -1.51 5.22 2.76
CA VAL A 151 -2.76 5.96 2.53
C VAL A 151 -2.98 7.03 3.60
N LEU A 152 -2.83 6.70 4.89
CA LEU A 152 -2.96 7.67 5.98
C LEU A 152 -1.94 8.82 5.87
N HIS A 153 -0.69 8.51 5.48
CA HIS A 153 0.29 9.53 5.16
C HIS A 153 -0.18 10.41 3.99
N GLY A 154 -0.73 9.80 2.93
CA GLY A 154 -1.32 10.54 1.80
C GLY A 154 -2.45 11.47 2.21
N VAL A 155 -3.37 11.00 3.05
CA VAL A 155 -4.49 11.82 3.60
C VAL A 155 -3.96 13.01 4.38
N ALA A 156 -3.04 12.78 5.32
CA ALA A 156 -2.44 13.85 6.14
C ALA A 156 -1.71 14.90 5.30
N ARG A 157 -1.15 14.50 4.15
CA ARG A 157 -0.45 15.42 3.24
C ARG A 157 -1.38 16.13 2.25
N SER A 158 -2.65 15.76 2.18
CA SER A 158 -3.63 16.32 1.23
C SER A 158 -4.44 17.49 1.79
N ASN A 159 -4.31 17.80 3.09
CA ASN A 159 -5.01 18.93 3.76
C ASN A 159 -6.53 18.90 3.56
N ILE A 160 -7.13 17.70 3.60
CA ILE A 160 -8.57 17.47 3.41
C ILE A 160 -9.33 18.03 4.61
N LYS A 161 -10.43 18.74 4.33
CA LYS A 161 -11.31 19.34 5.33
C LYS A 161 -12.67 18.63 5.32
N PRO A 162 -13.42 18.68 6.42
CA PRO A 162 -14.81 18.27 6.42
C PRO A 162 -15.59 18.98 5.31
N GLN A 163 -16.44 18.21 4.58
CA GLN A 163 -17.27 18.67 3.46
C GLN A 163 -16.52 18.98 2.15
N ASP A 164 -15.19 18.75 2.08
CA ASP A 164 -14.48 18.78 0.79
C ASP A 164 -15.05 17.73 -0.16
N ARG A 165 -15.06 18.03 -1.44
CA ARG A 165 -15.24 17.04 -2.51
C ARG A 165 -13.90 16.49 -2.93
N VAL A 166 -13.73 15.21 -2.68
CA VAL A 166 -12.48 14.51 -2.99
C VAL A 166 -12.70 13.59 -4.19
N VAL A 167 -11.93 13.80 -5.25
CA VAL A 167 -11.88 12.91 -6.40
C VAL A 167 -10.74 11.91 -6.20
N VAL A 168 -11.04 10.61 -6.29
CA VAL A 168 -10.04 9.54 -6.28
C VAL A 168 -9.99 8.91 -7.68
N LEU A 169 -8.83 8.99 -8.33
CA LEU A 169 -8.57 8.38 -9.64
C LEU A 169 -7.81 7.07 -9.46
N GLY A 170 -8.51 5.96 -9.65
CA GLY A 170 -7.99 4.59 -9.56
C GLY A 170 -8.75 3.72 -8.56
N ASP A 171 -9.24 2.58 -9.05
CA ASP A 171 -10.02 1.56 -8.34
C ASP A 171 -9.15 0.39 -7.82
N GLY A 172 -7.84 0.60 -7.69
CA GLY A 172 -6.94 -0.36 -7.05
C GLY A 172 -7.08 -0.36 -5.52
N ALA A 173 -6.39 -1.28 -4.84
CA ALA A 173 -6.41 -1.38 -3.38
C ALA A 173 -6.13 -0.03 -2.68
N ILE A 174 -5.17 0.74 -3.18
CA ILE A 174 -4.82 2.06 -2.63
C ILE A 174 -5.97 3.07 -2.80
N GLY A 175 -6.54 3.18 -4.01
CA GLY A 175 -7.68 4.09 -4.24
C GLY A 175 -8.88 3.72 -3.39
N LEU A 176 -9.19 2.43 -3.27
CA LEU A 176 -10.26 1.93 -2.41
C LEU A 176 -9.99 2.18 -0.91
N MET A 177 -8.74 2.08 -0.45
CA MET A 177 -8.36 2.47 0.91
C MET A 177 -8.53 3.98 1.15
N PHE A 178 -8.19 4.84 0.16
CA PHE A 178 -8.48 6.28 0.25
C PHE A 178 -9.97 6.54 0.39
N VAL A 179 -10.81 5.87 -0.42
CA VAL A 179 -12.29 5.96 -0.28
C VAL A 179 -12.71 5.60 1.13
N ALA A 180 -12.28 4.44 1.63
CA ALA A 180 -12.67 3.92 2.93
C ALA A 180 -12.29 4.85 4.10
N VAL A 181 -11.09 5.44 4.04
CA VAL A 181 -10.59 6.34 5.10
C VAL A 181 -11.29 7.71 5.05
N LEU A 182 -11.72 8.15 3.87
CA LEU A 182 -12.26 9.50 3.66
C LEU A 182 -13.79 9.56 3.70
N ALA A 183 -14.49 8.43 3.64
CA ALA A 183 -15.94 8.36 3.55
C ALA A 183 -16.69 9.13 4.66
N ASP A 184 -16.16 9.10 5.89
CA ASP A 184 -16.76 9.82 7.04
C ASP A 184 -16.30 11.29 7.15
N VAL A 185 -15.36 11.72 6.28
CA VAL A 185 -14.75 13.06 6.37
C VAL A 185 -15.18 13.97 5.22
N ALA A 186 -15.33 13.41 4.00
CA ALA A 186 -15.51 14.16 2.78
C ALA A 186 -16.48 13.46 1.82
N GLU A 187 -17.02 14.20 0.83
CA GLU A 187 -17.77 13.61 -0.28
C GLU A 187 -16.77 13.01 -1.29
N VAL A 188 -16.65 11.66 -1.30
CA VAL A 188 -15.66 10.99 -2.15
C VAL A 188 -16.30 10.53 -3.47
N LEU A 189 -15.71 10.97 -4.58
CA LEU A 189 -16.05 10.58 -5.95
C LEU A 189 -14.97 9.67 -6.49
N LEU A 190 -15.28 8.41 -6.82
CA LEU A 190 -14.32 7.42 -7.28
C LEU A 190 -14.42 7.18 -8.79
N TRP A 191 -13.32 7.32 -9.50
CA TRP A 191 -13.18 6.88 -10.90
C TRP A 191 -12.33 5.60 -10.99
N GLY A 192 -12.85 4.62 -11.73
CA GLY A 192 -12.20 3.34 -11.96
C GLY A 192 -12.54 2.77 -13.33
N GLY A 193 -12.02 1.61 -13.65
CA GLY A 193 -12.28 0.92 -14.92
C GLY A 193 -12.81 -0.51 -14.77
N ASN A 194 -13.15 -0.92 -13.53
CA ASN A 194 -13.68 -2.25 -13.24
C ASN A 194 -14.94 -2.12 -12.39
N ASP A 195 -16.10 -2.53 -12.93
CA ASP A 195 -17.40 -2.33 -12.28
C ASP A 195 -17.48 -3.01 -10.90
N HIS A 196 -16.95 -4.24 -10.76
CA HIS A 196 -16.92 -4.92 -9.46
C HIS A 196 -16.12 -4.15 -8.40
N ARG A 197 -14.96 -3.54 -8.78
CA ARG A 197 -14.17 -2.72 -7.85
C ARG A 197 -14.87 -1.40 -7.50
N LEU A 198 -15.62 -0.84 -8.46
CA LEU A 198 -16.46 0.33 -8.23
C LEU A 198 -17.62 0.03 -7.27
N GLU A 199 -18.21 -1.16 -7.35
CA GLU A 199 -19.20 -1.63 -6.36
C GLU A 199 -18.59 -1.76 -4.96
N ILE A 200 -17.36 -2.26 -4.85
CA ILE A 200 -16.64 -2.29 -3.57
C ILE A 200 -16.35 -0.87 -3.08
N GLY A 201 -15.96 0.04 -3.97
CA GLY A 201 -15.78 1.45 -3.64
C GLY A 201 -17.06 2.09 -3.06
N ALA A 202 -18.23 1.77 -3.63
CA ALA A 202 -19.51 2.22 -3.10
C ALA A 202 -19.80 1.63 -1.70
N LYS A 203 -19.49 0.33 -1.48
CA LYS A 203 -19.63 -0.32 -0.15
C LYS A 203 -18.67 0.27 0.88
N LEU A 204 -17.50 0.76 0.45
CA LEU A 204 -16.50 1.44 1.29
C LEU A 204 -16.85 2.92 1.54
N GLY A 205 -17.95 3.43 0.99
CA GLY A 205 -18.49 4.75 1.28
C GLY A 205 -18.20 5.82 0.21
N ALA A 206 -17.83 5.45 -1.02
CA ALA A 206 -17.83 6.42 -2.11
C ALA A 206 -19.25 6.98 -2.33
N ALA A 207 -19.38 8.30 -2.35
CA ALA A 207 -20.65 8.97 -2.60
C ALA A 207 -21.18 8.70 -4.03
N LYS A 208 -20.26 8.62 -4.98
CA LYS A 208 -20.53 8.20 -6.36
C LYS A 208 -19.33 7.46 -6.94
N THR A 209 -19.60 6.51 -7.82
CA THR A 209 -18.56 5.77 -8.58
C THR A 209 -18.80 5.90 -10.06
N PHE A 210 -17.72 5.99 -10.85
CA PHE A 210 -17.75 6.23 -12.28
C PHE A 210 -16.81 5.31 -13.02
N ASN A 211 -17.30 4.67 -14.08
CA ASN A 211 -16.46 3.88 -14.97
C ASN A 211 -15.95 4.78 -16.12
N TYR A 212 -14.62 5.02 -16.18
CA TYR A 212 -14.02 5.90 -17.19
C TYR A 212 -14.15 5.36 -18.62
N HIS A 213 -14.44 4.07 -18.81
CA HIS A 213 -14.75 3.52 -20.13
C HIS A 213 -16.12 3.99 -20.65
N GLN A 214 -17.05 4.31 -19.74
CA GLN A 214 -18.37 4.81 -20.06
C GLN A 214 -18.41 6.34 -20.02
N ILE A 215 -17.61 6.96 -19.17
CA ILE A 215 -17.55 8.41 -18.94
C ILE A 215 -16.09 8.86 -19.04
N PRO A 216 -15.59 9.08 -20.28
CA PRO A 216 -14.17 9.41 -20.50
C PRO A 216 -13.80 10.87 -20.16
N ASP A 217 -14.76 11.81 -20.18
CA ASP A 217 -14.52 13.22 -19.82
C ASP A 217 -14.63 13.41 -18.29
N ILE A 218 -13.63 12.93 -17.56
CA ILE A 218 -13.56 13.03 -16.10
C ILE A 218 -13.60 14.49 -15.62
N PRO A 219 -12.78 15.45 -16.15
CA PRO A 219 -12.82 16.83 -15.71
C PRO A 219 -14.16 17.53 -15.97
N GLY A 220 -14.82 17.24 -17.09
CA GLY A 220 -16.13 17.78 -17.41
C GLY A 220 -17.18 17.35 -16.40
N VAL A 221 -17.26 16.04 -16.10
CA VAL A 221 -18.21 15.50 -15.11
C VAL A 221 -17.89 16.01 -13.70
N VAL A 222 -16.61 16.11 -13.31
CA VAL A 222 -16.24 16.71 -12.01
C VAL A 222 -16.74 18.15 -11.90
N LYS A 223 -16.57 18.96 -12.94
CA LYS A 223 -17.10 20.33 -12.98
C LYS A 223 -18.63 20.38 -12.89
N GLU A 224 -19.33 19.51 -13.61
CA GLU A 224 -20.78 19.42 -13.56
C GLU A 224 -21.26 19.12 -12.12
N LEU A 225 -20.64 18.13 -11.45
CA LEU A 225 -20.97 17.75 -10.08
C LEU A 225 -20.60 18.81 -9.04
N THR A 226 -19.70 19.73 -9.38
CA THR A 226 -19.19 20.78 -8.49
C THR A 226 -19.63 22.20 -8.90
N GLN A 227 -20.75 22.32 -9.61
CA GLN A 227 -21.30 23.63 -10.05
C GLN A 227 -20.32 24.46 -10.91
N GLY A 228 -19.47 23.80 -11.69
CA GLY A 228 -18.49 24.40 -12.57
C GLY A 228 -17.09 24.60 -11.98
N TRP A 229 -16.93 24.41 -10.68
CA TRP A 229 -15.67 24.74 -9.98
C TRP A 229 -14.57 23.69 -10.15
N GLY A 230 -14.84 22.42 -9.97
CA GLY A 230 -13.88 21.32 -9.83
C GLY A 230 -13.78 20.81 -8.38
N ALA A 231 -12.92 19.83 -8.13
CA ALA A 231 -12.75 19.18 -6.84
C ALA A 231 -11.86 19.99 -5.88
N ASP A 232 -12.13 19.93 -4.57
CA ASP A 232 -11.32 20.51 -3.51
C ASP A 232 -9.98 19.81 -3.37
N VAL A 233 -10.01 18.47 -3.46
CA VAL A 233 -8.81 17.62 -3.44
C VAL A 233 -8.94 16.54 -4.51
N VAL A 234 -7.86 16.30 -5.23
CA VAL A 234 -7.77 15.19 -6.19
C VAL A 234 -6.64 14.25 -5.77
N ILE A 235 -6.94 12.97 -5.63
CA ILE A 235 -5.97 11.92 -5.29
C ILE A 235 -5.79 11.02 -6.51
N GLU A 236 -4.59 11.02 -7.06
CA GLU A 236 -4.23 10.14 -8.16
C GLU A 236 -3.55 8.89 -7.60
N ALA A 237 -4.13 7.71 -7.81
CA ALA A 237 -3.69 6.44 -7.24
C ALA A 237 -3.32 5.37 -8.30
N THR A 238 -3.17 5.74 -9.57
CA THR A 238 -2.81 4.81 -10.66
C THR A 238 -1.32 4.78 -10.98
N GLY A 239 -0.66 5.93 -10.94
CA GLY A 239 0.72 6.13 -11.38
C GLY A 239 0.86 6.10 -12.90
N VAL A 240 -0.10 6.67 -13.63
CA VAL A 240 -0.09 6.84 -15.08
C VAL A 240 0.06 8.34 -15.40
N PRO A 241 1.06 8.77 -16.21
CA PRO A 241 1.31 10.20 -16.46
C PRO A 241 0.09 10.97 -16.97
N SER A 242 -0.67 10.41 -17.92
CA SER A 242 -1.88 11.06 -18.43
C SER A 242 -2.99 11.20 -17.38
N VAL A 243 -3.05 10.29 -16.39
CA VAL A 243 -4.00 10.40 -15.27
C VAL A 243 -3.54 11.47 -14.27
N TRP A 244 -2.22 11.71 -14.14
CA TRP A 244 -1.70 12.86 -13.39
C TRP A 244 -2.16 14.18 -14.00
N GLU A 245 -2.12 14.29 -15.34
CA GLU A 245 -2.63 15.47 -16.06
C GLU A 245 -4.14 15.62 -15.90
N THR A 246 -4.89 14.52 -15.98
CA THR A 246 -6.33 14.49 -15.69
C THR A 246 -6.64 14.95 -14.27
N ALA A 247 -5.85 14.50 -13.27
CA ALA A 247 -6.03 14.91 -11.88
C ALA A 247 -5.88 16.43 -11.71
N ILE A 248 -4.90 17.04 -12.38
CA ILE A 248 -4.72 18.50 -12.37
C ILE A 248 -5.91 19.20 -13.01
N ALA A 249 -6.46 18.66 -14.11
CA ALA A 249 -7.59 19.25 -14.82
C ALA A 249 -8.93 19.15 -14.03
N CYS A 250 -9.04 18.21 -13.07
CA CYS A 250 -10.20 18.07 -12.18
C CYS A 250 -10.23 19.09 -11.03
N ALA A 251 -9.10 19.73 -10.74
CA ALA A 251 -8.92 20.58 -9.56
C ALA A 251 -9.57 21.95 -9.72
N ARG A 252 -10.27 22.44 -8.67
CA ARG A 252 -10.73 23.82 -8.60
C ARG A 252 -9.58 24.78 -8.27
N PRO A 253 -9.76 26.10 -8.45
CA PRO A 253 -8.83 27.07 -7.88
C PRO A 253 -8.65 26.87 -6.35
N GLY A 254 -7.40 26.93 -5.90
CA GLY A 254 -6.99 26.69 -4.51
C GLY A 254 -6.97 25.21 -4.08
N ALA A 255 -7.16 24.26 -5.00
CA ALA A 255 -7.20 22.84 -4.68
C ALA A 255 -5.83 22.23 -4.43
N THR A 256 -5.83 21.07 -3.75
CA THR A 256 -4.65 20.20 -3.64
C THR A 256 -4.81 18.99 -4.57
N VAL A 257 -3.78 18.71 -5.37
CA VAL A 257 -3.65 17.51 -6.19
C VAL A 257 -2.55 16.62 -5.60
N ASN A 258 -2.96 15.51 -4.99
CA ASN A 258 -2.04 14.51 -4.45
C ASN A 258 -1.69 13.47 -5.53
N LEU A 259 -0.50 13.56 -6.06
CA LEU A 259 0.07 12.66 -7.06
C LEU A 259 0.71 11.45 -6.35
N PHE A 260 -0.13 10.57 -5.83
CA PHE A 260 0.25 9.47 -4.97
C PHE A 260 0.78 8.26 -5.75
N GLY A 261 0.19 7.96 -6.88
CA GLY A 261 0.59 6.84 -7.73
C GLY A 261 1.95 7.09 -8.38
N GLY A 262 2.97 6.27 -8.05
CA GLY A 262 4.30 6.38 -8.66
C GLY A 262 4.30 6.01 -10.15
N CYS A 263 4.70 6.95 -11.02
CA CYS A 263 4.85 6.75 -12.45
C CYS A 263 6.11 5.92 -12.81
N PRO A 264 6.21 5.37 -14.04
CA PRO A 264 7.43 4.78 -14.54
C PRO A 264 8.59 5.79 -14.56
N ARG A 265 9.84 5.28 -14.54
CA ARG A 265 11.03 6.13 -14.71
C ARG A 265 10.99 6.85 -16.05
N ASP A 266 11.65 7.99 -16.11
CA ASP A 266 11.85 8.78 -17.32
C ASP A 266 10.55 9.22 -18.00
N THR A 267 9.44 9.26 -17.24
CA THR A 267 8.17 9.84 -17.71
C THR A 267 8.03 11.28 -17.21
N THR A 268 7.37 12.10 -18.00
CA THR A 268 7.08 13.51 -17.73
C THR A 268 5.59 13.78 -17.91
N ILE A 269 5.12 14.88 -17.36
CA ILE A 269 3.79 15.44 -17.59
C ILE A 269 3.91 16.88 -18.04
N THR A 270 2.90 17.38 -18.74
CA THR A 270 2.77 18.80 -19.08
C THR A 270 1.82 19.46 -18.09
N VAL A 271 2.25 20.57 -17.50
CA VAL A 271 1.43 21.36 -16.59
C VAL A 271 1.20 22.74 -17.22
N ASN A 272 -0.07 23.15 -17.33
CA ASN A 272 -0.41 24.49 -17.75
C ASN A 272 0.00 25.50 -16.66
N THR A 273 0.97 26.35 -16.98
CA THR A 273 1.52 27.31 -16.01
C THR A 273 0.52 28.39 -15.61
N GLU A 274 -0.38 28.79 -16.50
CA GLU A 274 -1.46 29.72 -16.22
C GLU A 274 -2.43 29.11 -15.20
N GLN A 275 -2.89 27.90 -15.42
CA GLN A 275 -3.75 27.18 -14.48
C GLN A 275 -3.05 27.00 -13.12
N LEU A 276 -1.80 26.54 -13.10
CA LEU A 276 -1.06 26.32 -11.87
C LEU A 276 -0.92 27.61 -11.05
N HIS A 277 -0.50 28.70 -11.70
CA HIS A 277 -0.19 29.96 -11.03
C HIS A 277 -1.45 30.73 -10.63
N TYR A 278 -2.35 31.00 -11.58
CA TYR A 278 -3.52 31.86 -11.31
C TYR A 278 -4.68 31.13 -10.62
N SER A 279 -4.66 29.80 -10.58
CA SER A 279 -5.58 29.03 -9.76
C SER A 279 -4.97 28.61 -8.41
N GLU A 280 -3.76 29.04 -8.06
CA GLU A 280 -3.09 28.75 -6.79
C GLU A 280 -3.10 27.26 -6.44
N LEU A 281 -2.87 26.36 -7.44
CA LEU A 281 -2.91 24.92 -7.23
C LEU A 281 -1.72 24.43 -6.42
N THR A 282 -1.98 23.51 -5.50
CA THR A 282 -0.94 22.74 -4.81
C THR A 282 -0.78 21.37 -5.47
N LEU A 283 0.33 21.14 -6.19
CA LEU A 283 0.69 19.81 -6.70
C LEU A 283 1.66 19.15 -5.73
N LYS A 284 1.31 17.95 -5.24
CA LYS A 284 2.07 17.29 -4.19
C LYS A 284 2.32 15.82 -4.49
N GLY A 285 3.61 15.42 -4.52
CA GLY A 285 4.01 14.02 -4.45
C GLY A 285 4.01 13.53 -3.00
N VAL A 286 3.54 12.31 -2.78
CA VAL A 286 3.62 11.63 -1.48
C VAL A 286 4.28 10.28 -1.70
N PHE A 287 5.28 9.96 -0.88
CA PHE A 287 6.03 8.72 -0.99
C PHE A 287 6.05 8.00 0.35
N HIS A 288 5.70 6.71 0.32
CA HIS A 288 5.86 5.79 1.44
C HIS A 288 5.07 6.20 2.70
N ASN A 289 5.39 5.60 3.84
CA ASN A 289 4.77 5.86 5.14
C ASN A 289 5.80 6.33 6.19
N THR A 290 5.32 6.59 7.39
CA THR A 290 6.16 6.91 8.55
C THR A 290 5.75 6.06 9.76
N PRO A 291 6.62 5.89 10.78
CA PRO A 291 6.28 5.09 11.97
C PRO A 291 4.98 5.50 12.68
N GLU A 292 4.63 6.77 12.62
CA GLU A 292 3.37 7.29 13.16
C GLU A 292 2.16 6.69 12.44
N TYR A 293 2.18 6.73 11.09
CA TYR A 293 1.07 6.20 10.29
C TYR A 293 1.00 4.68 10.30
N VAL A 294 2.12 3.98 10.52
CA VAL A 294 2.11 2.52 10.72
C VAL A 294 1.30 2.16 11.98
N ARG A 295 1.53 2.88 13.09
CA ARG A 295 0.74 2.70 14.33
C ARG A 295 -0.74 3.04 14.13
N ALA A 296 -1.01 4.17 13.47
CA ALA A 296 -2.38 4.61 13.19
C ALA A 296 -3.12 3.61 12.28
N ALA A 297 -2.44 3.04 11.29
CA ALA A 297 -3.02 2.05 10.38
C ALA A 297 -3.44 0.77 11.11
N LEU A 298 -2.55 0.19 11.93
CA LEU A 298 -2.91 -0.99 12.70
C LEU A 298 -4.08 -0.71 13.66
N ALA A 299 -4.06 0.43 14.35
CA ALA A 299 -5.15 0.82 15.24
C ALA A 299 -6.49 0.98 14.49
N LEU A 300 -6.47 1.55 13.29
CA LEU A 300 -7.67 1.70 12.47
C LEU A 300 -8.20 0.35 11.99
N ILE A 301 -7.34 -0.56 11.53
CA ILE A 301 -7.73 -1.92 11.15
C ILE A 301 -8.33 -2.65 12.35
N ALA A 302 -7.64 -2.61 13.50
CA ALA A 302 -8.07 -3.29 14.72
C ALA A 302 -9.39 -2.73 15.29
N SER A 303 -9.75 -1.49 14.97
CA SER A 303 -11.01 -0.89 15.41
C SER A 303 -12.25 -1.54 14.78
N GLY A 304 -12.10 -2.24 13.66
CA GLY A 304 -13.21 -2.85 12.92
C GLY A 304 -14.22 -1.85 12.32
N LYS A 305 -13.92 -0.54 12.36
CA LYS A 305 -14.85 0.51 11.86
C LYS A 305 -14.99 0.50 10.34
N ILE A 306 -13.95 0.09 9.65
CA ILE A 306 -13.90 0.02 8.18
C ILE A 306 -13.81 -1.44 7.78
N PRO A 307 -14.67 -1.91 6.86
CA PRO A 307 -14.71 -3.30 6.40
C PRO A 307 -13.56 -3.59 5.41
N PHE A 308 -12.29 -3.55 5.91
CA PHE A 308 -11.11 -3.77 5.08
C PHE A 308 -11.05 -5.17 4.47
N GLU A 309 -11.80 -6.15 4.99
CA GLU A 309 -11.95 -7.49 4.41
C GLU A 309 -12.48 -7.45 2.98
N LEU A 310 -13.25 -6.44 2.59
CA LEU A 310 -13.72 -6.25 1.23
C LEU A 310 -12.59 -6.05 0.21
N LEU A 311 -11.39 -5.70 0.67
CA LEU A 311 -10.22 -5.53 -0.18
C LEU A 311 -9.47 -6.85 -0.44
N ILE A 312 -9.68 -7.87 0.40
CA ILE A 312 -9.07 -9.19 0.24
C ILE A 312 -10.02 -10.04 -0.61
N SER A 313 -9.68 -10.23 -1.88
CA SER A 313 -10.52 -10.97 -2.82
C SER A 313 -10.59 -12.46 -2.48
N GLU A 314 -9.46 -13.03 -2.03
CA GLU A 314 -9.31 -14.45 -1.72
C GLU A 314 -8.03 -14.73 -0.92
N GLU A 315 -7.94 -15.96 -0.40
CA GLU A 315 -6.73 -16.53 0.21
C GLU A 315 -6.16 -17.61 -0.69
N ARG A 316 -4.86 -17.63 -0.86
CA ARG A 316 -4.13 -18.59 -1.71
C ARG A 316 -2.85 -19.08 -1.04
N SER A 317 -2.38 -20.25 -1.46
CA SER A 317 -1.08 -20.78 -1.07
C SER A 317 0.07 -20.11 -1.83
N LEU A 318 1.32 -20.25 -1.35
CA LEU A 318 2.49 -19.71 -2.08
C LEU A 318 2.63 -20.33 -3.48
N GLN A 319 2.19 -21.56 -3.68
CA GLN A 319 2.21 -22.27 -4.97
C GLN A 319 1.40 -21.55 -6.05
N ASP A 320 0.40 -20.79 -5.64
CA ASP A 320 -0.48 -20.05 -6.55
C ASP A 320 0.04 -18.65 -6.90
N LEU A 321 1.18 -18.21 -6.33
CA LEU A 321 1.62 -16.81 -6.35
C LEU A 321 1.79 -16.25 -7.78
N GLU A 322 2.34 -17.03 -8.71
CA GLU A 322 2.50 -16.58 -10.10
C GLU A 322 1.13 -16.39 -10.78
N GLN A 323 0.20 -17.34 -10.55
CA GLN A 323 -1.18 -17.22 -11.05
C GLN A 323 -1.88 -15.98 -10.45
N VAL A 324 -1.63 -15.68 -9.17
CA VAL A 324 -2.16 -14.50 -8.51
C VAL A 324 -1.67 -13.22 -9.19
N PHE A 325 -0.38 -13.14 -9.58
CA PHE A 325 0.11 -11.99 -10.35
C PHE A 325 -0.53 -11.87 -11.74
N CYS A 326 -0.81 -13.00 -12.39
CA CYS A 326 -1.57 -13.03 -13.65
C CYS A 326 -3.00 -12.51 -13.44
N ASP A 327 -3.67 -12.92 -12.36
CA ASP A 327 -5.04 -12.46 -12.02
C ASP A 327 -5.07 -10.97 -11.61
N MET A 328 -4.04 -10.48 -10.91
CA MET A 328 -3.86 -9.05 -10.63
C MET A 328 -3.66 -8.24 -11.93
N LYS A 329 -2.84 -8.75 -12.85
CA LYS A 329 -2.61 -8.14 -14.18
C LYS A 329 -3.91 -8.07 -14.99
N ALA A 330 -4.74 -9.11 -14.91
CA ALA A 330 -6.06 -9.19 -15.53
C ALA A 330 -7.16 -8.44 -14.76
N ARG A 331 -6.83 -7.77 -13.63
CA ARG A 331 -7.74 -7.04 -12.74
C ARG A 331 -8.88 -7.87 -12.16
N LYS A 332 -8.73 -9.20 -12.05
CA LYS A 332 -9.72 -10.11 -11.47
C LYS A 332 -9.78 -10.02 -9.94
N VAL A 333 -8.66 -9.71 -9.29
CA VAL A 333 -8.52 -9.59 -7.84
C VAL A 333 -8.03 -8.20 -7.44
N ILE A 334 -8.34 -7.74 -6.22
CA ILE A 334 -7.86 -6.48 -5.63
C ILE A 334 -6.57 -6.74 -4.87
N LYS A 335 -6.66 -7.48 -3.77
CA LYS A 335 -5.55 -8.04 -2.98
C LYS A 335 -5.82 -9.52 -2.75
N VAL A 336 -4.77 -10.31 -2.68
CA VAL A 336 -4.82 -11.72 -2.30
C VAL A 336 -3.98 -11.89 -1.04
N ALA A 337 -4.52 -12.58 -0.05
CA ALA A 337 -3.76 -12.99 1.12
C ALA A 337 -3.08 -14.34 0.82
N MET A 338 -1.76 -14.31 0.72
CA MET A 338 -0.95 -15.51 0.60
C MET A 338 -0.77 -16.12 1.98
N ILE A 339 -1.13 -17.40 2.12
CA ILE A 339 -1.04 -18.16 3.38
C ILE A 339 0.06 -19.22 3.21
N PRO A 340 1.30 -18.97 3.67
CA PRO A 340 2.45 -19.82 3.36
C PRO A 340 2.33 -21.26 3.88
N HIS A 341 1.61 -21.47 4.99
CA HIS A 341 1.43 -22.77 5.64
C HIS A 341 0.06 -23.43 5.37
N ALA A 342 -0.66 -23.01 4.32
CA ALA A 342 -2.01 -23.51 4.05
C ALA A 342 -2.08 -25.02 3.82
N GLU A 343 -1.03 -25.64 3.28
CA GLU A 343 -0.98 -27.08 3.05
C GLU A 343 -0.75 -27.87 4.34
N ALA A 344 0.08 -27.38 5.27
CA ALA A 344 0.29 -27.99 6.56
C ALA A 344 -1.00 -27.97 7.41
N GLN A 345 -1.73 -26.87 7.36
CA GLN A 345 -3.02 -26.75 8.05
C GLN A 345 -4.10 -27.70 7.50
N ARG A 346 -4.10 -27.99 6.18
CA ARG A 346 -5.01 -28.97 5.56
C ARG A 346 -4.66 -30.42 5.90
N ARG A 347 -3.39 -30.71 6.20
CA ARG A 347 -2.90 -32.05 6.59
C ARG A 347 -2.99 -32.34 8.08
N GLY A 348 -3.31 -31.33 8.92
CA GLY A 348 -3.44 -31.48 10.38
C GLY A 348 -2.12 -31.68 11.09
N GLU A 349 -1.01 -31.23 10.52
CA GLU A 349 0.34 -31.24 11.10
C GLU A 349 0.67 -29.95 11.89
#